data_205bf72268f4efe853b654f74a0804c2
#
_entry.id   205bf72268f4efe853b654f74a0804c2
#
_cell.length_a   1.000
_cell.length_b   1.000
_cell.length_c   1.000
_cell.angle_alpha   90.00
_cell.angle_beta   90.00
_cell.angle_gamma   90.00
#
_symmetry.space_group_name_H-M   'P 1'
#
loop_
_entity.id
_entity.type
_entity.pdbx_description
1 polymer ?
#
loop_
_entity_poly.entity_id
_entity_poly.type
_entity_poly.pdbx_seq_one_letter_code
_entity_poly.pdbx_strand_id
1 'polypeptide(L)'
;MVGKDEDMSSFYILGIDQSTQGTKAVLFDKDGKIIARADAAHKQIVNDQNWVSHDLEEIYANVIKAARQVVEKAGIDKKQIVCIGIDNQRETTAAWNRKTGEPVADAIVWQCSRAKDIC
;
A
#
# COMPACT_ATOMS: atom_id res chain seq x y z
N MET A 1 -6.36 0.40 -36.15
CA MET A 1 -6.07 1.03 -34.87
C MET A 1 -4.73 0.62 -34.31
N VAL A 2 -3.75 1.23 -34.90
CA VAL A 2 -2.34 1.00 -34.58
C VAL A 2 -2.05 1.26 -33.10
N GLY A 3 -2.63 2.33 -32.53
CA GLY A 3 -2.39 2.68 -31.14
C GLY A 3 -2.84 1.64 -30.10
N LYS A 4 -3.82 0.82 -30.41
CA LYS A 4 -4.25 -0.27 -29.52
C LYS A 4 -3.23 -1.41 -29.45
N ASP A 5 -2.62 -1.75 -30.57
CA ASP A 5 -1.61 -2.80 -30.62
C ASP A 5 -0.33 -2.35 -29.93
N GLU A 6 0.03 -1.06 -30.09
CA GLU A 6 1.15 -0.45 -29.38
C GLU A 6 0.92 -0.45 -27.88
N ASP A 7 -0.29 -0.09 -27.42
CA ASP A 7 -0.63 -0.06 -25.99
C ASP A 7 -0.58 -1.45 -25.38
N MET A 8 -0.97 -2.50 -26.10
CA MET A 8 -0.89 -3.88 -25.64
C MET A 8 0.53 -4.41 -25.60
N SER A 9 1.45 -3.87 -26.41
CA SER A 9 2.86 -4.26 -26.38
C SER A 9 3.61 -3.60 -25.22
N SER A 10 3.08 -2.52 -24.67
CA SER A 10 3.67 -1.75 -23.57
C SER A 10 2.70 -1.68 -22.40
N PHE A 11 2.66 -2.74 -21.63
CA PHE A 11 1.87 -2.77 -20.40
C PHE A 11 2.76 -2.83 -19.16
N TYR A 12 2.18 -2.49 -18.03
CA TYR A 12 2.88 -2.44 -16.75
C TYR A 12 2.08 -3.14 -15.67
N ILE A 13 2.79 -3.58 -14.65
CA ILE A 13 2.22 -4.19 -13.45
C ILE A 13 2.65 -3.37 -12.26
N LEU A 14 1.69 -2.98 -11.42
CA LEU A 14 1.95 -2.25 -10.20
C LEU A 14 1.97 -3.21 -9.02
N GLY A 15 3.10 -3.26 -8.31
CA GLY A 15 3.23 -3.98 -7.04
C GLY A 15 3.11 -3.02 -5.88
N ILE A 16 2.30 -3.35 -4.88
CA ILE A 16 2.16 -2.58 -3.64
C ILE A 16 2.55 -3.48 -2.47
N ASP A 17 3.62 -3.09 -1.80
CA ASP A 17 4.07 -3.72 -0.56
C ASP A 17 3.65 -2.82 0.60
N GLN A 18 2.59 -3.22 1.29
CA GLN A 18 2.09 -2.52 2.45
C GLN A 18 2.65 -3.21 3.69
N SER A 19 3.68 -2.64 4.29
CA SER A 19 4.38 -3.20 5.45
C SER A 19 4.17 -2.35 6.71
N THR A 20 4.64 -2.86 7.85
CA THR A 20 4.57 -2.18 9.14
C THR A 20 5.28 -0.82 9.12
N GLN A 21 6.36 -0.68 8.38
CA GLN A 21 7.15 0.56 8.35
C GLN A 21 6.67 1.55 7.30
N GLY A 22 6.00 1.09 6.28
CA GLY A 22 5.55 1.96 5.21
C GLY A 22 4.96 1.20 4.03
N THR A 23 4.58 1.96 3.03
CA THR A 23 4.08 1.43 1.76
C THR A 23 5.12 1.67 0.68
N LYS A 24 5.39 0.65 -0.11
CA LYS A 24 6.22 0.73 -1.31
C LYS A 24 5.36 0.45 -2.53
N ALA A 25 5.53 1.24 -3.56
CA ALA A 25 4.95 0.98 -4.87
C ALA A 25 6.07 0.76 -5.87
N VAL A 26 5.98 -0.32 -6.63
CA VAL A 26 6.98 -0.69 -7.63
C VAL A 26 6.27 -0.94 -8.96
N LEU A 27 6.75 -0.32 -10.01
CA LEU A 27 6.22 -0.51 -11.34
C LEU A 27 7.14 -1.40 -12.14
N PHE A 28 6.57 -2.45 -12.71
CA PHE A 28 7.28 -3.42 -13.55
C PHE A 28 6.80 -3.30 -15.00
N ASP A 29 7.71 -3.50 -15.94
CA ASP A 29 7.33 -3.67 -17.34
C ASP A 29 6.86 -5.11 -17.62
N LYS A 30 6.49 -5.38 -18.87
CA LYS A 30 6.02 -6.70 -19.30
C LYS A 30 7.04 -7.82 -19.12
N ASP A 31 8.31 -7.49 -19.04
CA ASP A 31 9.42 -8.44 -18.87
C ASP A 31 9.82 -8.62 -17.40
N GLY A 32 9.08 -7.98 -16.50
CA GLY A 32 9.35 -8.05 -15.06
C GLY A 32 10.47 -7.12 -14.58
N LYS A 33 10.92 -6.20 -15.40
CA LYS A 33 11.94 -5.24 -15.05
C LYS A 33 11.33 -4.07 -14.26
N ILE A 34 12.01 -3.66 -13.20
CA ILE A 34 11.60 -2.51 -12.39
C ILE A 34 11.84 -1.22 -13.18
N ILE A 35 10.77 -0.46 -13.40
CA ILE A 35 10.81 0.82 -14.11
C ILE A 35 10.91 2.00 -13.14
N ALA A 36 10.17 1.95 -12.05
CA ALA A 36 10.16 2.99 -11.04
C ALA A 36 9.70 2.44 -9.69
N ARG A 37 10.03 3.19 -8.64
CA ARG A 37 9.61 2.84 -7.28
C ARG A 37 9.35 4.12 -6.48
N ALA A 38 8.41 4.04 -5.53
CA ALA A 38 8.07 5.09 -4.60
C ALA A 38 7.78 4.51 -3.22
N ASP A 39 8.10 5.27 -2.18
CA ASP A 39 7.96 4.85 -0.80
C ASP A 39 7.22 5.92 0.02
N ALA A 40 6.41 5.49 0.99
CA ALA A 40 5.77 6.37 1.95
C ALA A 40 5.79 5.71 3.33
N ALA A 41 6.43 6.35 4.29
CA ALA A 41 6.56 5.82 5.66
C ALA A 41 5.28 6.05 6.47
N HIS A 42 4.98 5.13 7.38
CA HIS A 42 3.91 5.26 8.37
C HIS A 42 4.47 5.72 9.70
N LYS A 43 3.68 6.48 10.42
CA LYS A 43 3.94 6.78 11.83
C LYS A 43 3.49 5.62 12.69
N GLN A 44 4.29 5.26 13.67
CA GLN A 44 3.89 4.34 14.72
C GLN A 44 3.34 5.14 15.90
N ILE A 45 2.15 4.80 16.34
CA ILE A 45 1.49 5.41 17.48
C ILE A 45 1.78 4.53 18.69
N VAL A 46 2.58 5.04 19.62
CA VAL A 46 2.92 4.34 20.86
C VAL A 46 2.39 5.15 22.04
N ASN A 47 1.56 4.53 22.87
CA ASN A 47 1.03 5.17 24.06
C ASN A 47 1.87 4.86 25.31
N ASP A 48 1.46 5.42 26.47
CA ASP A 48 2.16 5.26 27.75
C ASP A 48 2.22 3.81 28.25
N GLN A 49 1.35 2.94 27.73
CA GLN A 49 1.32 1.52 28.04
C GLN A 49 2.16 0.68 27.08
N ASN A 50 2.89 1.32 26.18
CA ASN A 50 3.66 0.69 25.11
C ASN A 50 2.79 -0.12 24.11
N TRP A 51 1.53 0.27 23.98
CA TRP A 51 0.68 -0.26 22.91
C TRP A 51 1.06 0.40 21.60
N VAL A 52 1.19 -0.41 20.57
CA VAL A 52 1.58 0.05 19.24
C VAL A 52 0.38 -0.04 18.30
N SER A 53 0.11 1.04 17.60
CA SER A 53 -1.02 1.17 16.69
C SER A 53 -0.61 1.89 15.41
N HIS A 54 -1.39 1.73 14.36
CA HIS A 54 -1.28 2.49 13.12
C HIS A 54 -2.60 3.18 12.79
N ASP A 55 -2.50 4.38 12.25
CA ASP A 55 -3.64 5.11 11.70
C ASP A 55 -4.00 4.51 10.32
N LEU A 56 -5.20 3.96 10.21
CA LEU A 56 -5.69 3.35 8.97
C LEU A 56 -5.86 4.37 7.83
N GLU A 57 -6.24 5.60 8.16
CA GLU A 57 -6.36 6.68 7.17
C GLU A 57 -4.98 7.02 6.58
N GLU A 58 -3.95 7.07 7.41
CA GLU A 58 -2.58 7.29 6.96
C GLU A 58 -2.10 6.16 6.06
N ILE A 59 -2.35 4.91 6.43
CA ILE A 59 -2.00 3.75 5.60
C ILE A 59 -2.64 3.86 4.22
N TYR A 60 -3.94 4.13 4.17
CA TYR A 60 -4.66 4.27 2.91
C TYR A 60 -4.12 5.43 2.05
N ALA A 61 -3.93 6.59 2.67
CA ALA A 61 -3.37 7.77 1.99
C ALA A 61 -1.98 7.48 1.42
N ASN A 62 -1.14 6.75 2.16
CA ASN A 62 0.20 6.38 1.71
C ASN A 62 0.19 5.41 0.54
N VAL A 63 -0.74 4.46 0.52
CA VAL A 63 -0.93 3.56 -0.63
C VAL A 63 -1.24 4.34 -1.89
N ILE A 64 -2.20 5.24 -1.82
CA ILE A 64 -2.60 6.08 -2.96
C ILE A 64 -1.45 7.00 -3.38
N LYS A 65 -0.77 7.62 -2.42
CA LYS A 65 0.37 8.51 -2.68
C LYS A 65 1.50 7.76 -3.39
N ALA A 66 1.92 6.62 -2.87
CA ALA A 66 3.00 5.83 -3.45
C ALA A 66 2.64 5.34 -4.87
N ALA A 67 1.40 4.88 -5.07
CA ALA A 67 0.92 4.47 -6.40
C ALA A 67 0.95 5.62 -7.41
N ARG A 68 0.48 6.79 -7.03
CA ARG A 68 0.53 7.98 -7.90
C ARG A 68 1.96 8.40 -8.21
N GLN A 69 2.81 8.44 -7.21
CA GLN A 69 4.21 8.85 -7.39
C GLN A 69 4.97 7.92 -8.33
N VAL A 70 4.76 6.62 -8.23
CA VAL A 70 5.46 5.67 -9.10
C VAL A 70 5.04 5.81 -10.56
N VAL A 71 3.76 6.07 -10.81
CA VAL A 71 3.24 6.32 -12.16
C VAL A 71 3.83 7.61 -12.75
N GLU A 72 3.87 8.68 -11.95
CA GLU A 72 4.47 9.96 -12.36
C GLU A 72 5.97 9.82 -12.65
N LYS A 73 6.71 9.14 -11.78
CA LYS A 73 8.14 8.89 -11.98
C LYS A 73 8.43 8.12 -13.27
N ALA A 74 7.58 7.16 -13.58
CA ALA A 74 7.71 6.33 -14.78
C ALA A 74 7.32 7.08 -16.06
N GLY A 75 6.52 8.15 -15.96
CA GLY A 75 6.03 8.90 -17.10
C GLY A 75 5.08 8.13 -18.00
N ILE A 76 4.38 7.15 -17.46
CA ILE A 76 3.42 6.30 -18.19
C ILE A 76 1.98 6.77 -18.00
N ASP A 77 1.10 6.33 -18.87
CA ASP A 77 -0.34 6.48 -18.66
C ASP A 77 -0.83 5.36 -17.72
N LYS A 78 -1.59 5.74 -16.69
CA LYS A 78 -2.19 4.78 -15.75
C LYS A 78 -3.03 3.69 -16.42
N LYS A 79 -3.58 3.97 -17.61
CA LYS A 79 -4.33 3.00 -18.41
C LYS A 79 -3.49 1.84 -18.92
N GLN A 80 -2.17 2.00 -18.95
CA GLN A 80 -1.24 0.96 -19.32
C GLN A 80 -0.98 -0.06 -18.18
N ILE A 81 -1.46 0.22 -16.98
CA ILE A 81 -1.37 -0.71 -15.85
C ILE A 81 -2.49 -1.73 -15.98
N VAL A 82 -2.13 -2.97 -16.24
CA VAL A 82 -3.08 -4.05 -16.49
C VAL A 82 -3.42 -4.88 -15.25
N CYS A 83 -2.60 -4.77 -14.22
CA CYS A 83 -2.72 -5.60 -13.02
C CYS A 83 -2.06 -4.91 -11.82
N ILE A 84 -2.62 -5.14 -10.64
CA ILE A 84 -2.06 -4.69 -9.36
C ILE A 84 -1.90 -5.92 -8.46
N GLY A 85 -0.68 -6.13 -7.96
CA GLY A 85 -0.41 -7.11 -6.92
C GLY A 85 -0.20 -6.40 -5.60
N ILE A 86 -0.77 -6.92 -4.53
CA ILE A 86 -0.66 -6.32 -3.20
C ILE A 86 -0.25 -7.39 -2.20
N ASP A 87 0.78 -7.11 -1.43
CA ASP A 87 1.01 -7.83 -0.19
C ASP A 87 0.66 -6.95 1.01
N ASN A 88 0.46 -7.55 2.15
CA ASN A 88 -0.12 -6.87 3.31
C ASN A 88 0.77 -6.92 4.54
N GLN A 89 0.46 -6.03 5.46
CA GLN A 89 1.00 -6.02 6.81
C GLN A 89 0.35 -7.15 7.61
N ARG A 90 1.08 -8.23 7.82
CA ARG A 90 0.59 -9.42 8.53
C ARG A 90 0.31 -9.14 10.00
N GLU A 91 -0.62 -9.91 10.57
CA GLU A 91 -0.93 -9.92 12.02
C GLU A 91 -1.28 -8.53 12.55
N THR A 92 -1.89 -7.72 11.69
CA THR A 92 -2.41 -6.40 12.05
C THR A 92 -3.93 -6.44 11.97
N THR A 93 -4.57 -6.07 13.06
CA THR A 93 -6.02 -6.06 13.16
C THR A 93 -6.57 -4.67 12.87
N ALA A 94 -7.46 -4.59 11.90
CA ALA A 94 -8.14 -3.35 11.51
C ALA A 94 -9.65 -3.55 11.51
N ALA A 95 -10.38 -2.54 11.95
CA ALA A 95 -11.83 -2.53 11.91
C ALA A 95 -12.35 -1.20 11.38
N TRP A 96 -13.37 -1.25 10.53
CA TRP A 96 -13.98 -0.06 9.97
C TRP A 96 -15.48 -0.22 9.84
N ASN A 97 -16.17 0.90 9.78
CA ASN A 97 -17.61 0.91 9.54
C ASN A 97 -17.88 0.54 8.08
N ARG A 98 -18.61 -0.55 7.88
CA ARG A 98 -18.90 -1.07 6.53
C ARG A 98 -19.68 -0.09 5.66
N LYS A 99 -20.52 0.74 6.26
CA LYS A 99 -21.36 1.69 5.51
C LYS A 99 -20.62 2.97 5.14
N THR A 100 -19.80 3.49 6.06
CA THR A 100 -19.12 4.78 5.88
C THR A 100 -17.69 4.63 5.39
N GLY A 101 -17.06 3.47 5.61
CA GLY A 101 -15.63 3.23 5.35
C GLY A 101 -14.71 3.84 6.39
N GLU A 102 -15.25 4.48 7.44
CA GLU A 102 -14.45 5.11 8.48
C GLU A 102 -13.87 4.08 9.46
N PRO A 103 -12.59 4.22 9.85
CA PRO A 103 -12.00 3.37 10.88
C PRO A 103 -12.74 3.51 12.20
N VAL A 104 -12.95 2.40 12.89
CA VAL A 104 -13.53 2.36 14.25
C VAL A 104 -12.49 2.76 15.28
N ALA A 105 -11.25 2.37 15.05
CA ALA A 105 -10.09 2.65 15.90
C ALA A 105 -8.81 2.48 15.08
N ASP A 106 -7.69 2.88 15.65
CA ASP A 106 -6.38 2.62 15.06
C ASP A 106 -6.12 1.12 14.94
N ALA A 107 -5.39 0.73 13.91
CA ALA A 107 -5.01 -0.67 13.70
C ALA A 107 -4.07 -1.15 14.79
N ILE A 108 -4.34 -2.33 15.34
CA ILE A 108 -3.48 -2.98 16.33
C ILE A 108 -2.44 -3.79 15.57
N VAL A 109 -1.16 -3.41 15.72
CA VAL A 109 -0.07 -4.08 14.99
C VAL A 109 0.53 -5.22 15.79
N TRP A 110 1.21 -6.12 15.10
CA TRP A 110 1.85 -7.31 15.68
C TRP A 110 2.87 -6.99 16.78
N GLN A 111 3.48 -5.81 16.76
CA GLN A 111 4.43 -5.34 17.77
C GLN A 111 3.75 -4.96 19.09
N CYS A 112 2.43 -4.85 19.09
CA CYS A 112 1.66 -4.43 20.26
C CYS A 112 1.55 -5.56 21.28
N SER A 113 1.77 -5.23 22.55
CA SER A 113 1.71 -6.19 23.67
C SER A 113 0.37 -6.18 24.44
N ARG A 114 -0.64 -5.42 23.95
CA ARG A 114 -1.90 -5.24 24.72
C ARG A 114 -2.69 -6.51 24.96
N ALA A 115 -2.49 -7.54 24.13
CA ALA A 115 -3.15 -8.84 24.29
C ALA A 115 -2.29 -9.88 25.00
N LYS A 116 -1.14 -9.49 25.53
CA LYS A 116 -0.17 -10.41 26.16
C LYS A 116 -0.79 -11.26 27.27
N ASP A 117 -1.67 -10.66 28.07
CA ASP A 117 -2.28 -11.36 29.21
C ASP A 117 -3.44 -12.29 28.80
N ILE A 118 -3.87 -12.21 27.53
CA ILE A 118 -4.93 -13.04 26.97
C ILE A 118 -4.33 -14.26 26.24
N CYS A 119 -3.18 -14.08 25.66
CA CYS A 119 -2.44 -15.11 24.95
C CYS A 119 -1.53 -15.88 25.91
#